data_8b137b411be4e4a817cd986ff90d0b6d
#
_entry.id   8b137b411be4e4a817cd986ff90d0b6d
#
_cell.length_a   1.000
_cell.length_b   1.000
_cell.length_c   1.000
_cell.angle_alpha   90.00
_cell.angle_beta   90.00
_cell.angle_gamma   90.00
#
_symmetry.space_group_name_H-M   'P 1'
#
loop_
_entity.id
_entity.type
_entity.pdbx_description
1 polymer ?
#
loop_
_entity_poly.entity_id
_entity_poly.type
_entity_poly.pdbx_seq_one_letter_code
_entity_poly.pdbx_strand_id
1 'polypeptide(L)'
;MKIFKNFIGLAALALCLGFASCDSDDDAPSYSNVAVSNSELMTILKAKGYQFDENGKMLLDDKANSTTSLDLSGTKVDTAALKELSVFPNLKELNLSGNGYGPVFHIASLPSQITGLDLQGNGIYDFDGLVTAKVENDEVKATILHEFTKLYLPASCKYNVEDLMPFYTQNEAENKTVDMQMVNDKGSLEKYNTLREIPDTYFAAYLKNLFASIFVDDTHIDISKPLGILEKGTNISLWAPLQYEDIDKIQSIRGVEYFVNNPFYEDFFVSIGYGKTNFDVKGLMPRNNISQLSLINTAIDYLDLSQSTKMSNLQLSNNDLETLDLSNTLIANQKLDNFTDVGNIFVCYSCKNLKEIKFHKDGDGIVSKLQLCDLPSLKKVDLSSIHAFASLYVFLDNAEDVIYPNFEKVYRNGELVDFSSGRTAIFGISENVYNLNSTKEFIQKYSSNLRNSSPTGFKGYKWK
;
A
#
# COMPACT_ATOMS: atom_id res chain seq x y z
N MET A 1 -6.28 3.20 -41.66
CA MET A 1 -5.21 2.44 -42.34
C MET A 1 -3.87 2.92 -41.81
N LYS A 2 -3.31 2.23 -40.83
CA LYS A 2 -1.90 1.97 -40.59
C LYS A 2 -1.79 1.21 -39.28
N ILE A 3 -1.30 0.02 -39.43
CA ILE A 3 -1.07 -1.06 -38.51
C ILE A 3 0.14 -0.70 -37.64
N PHE A 4 0.06 -0.82 -36.33
CA PHE A 4 1.25 -0.92 -35.49
C PHE A 4 1.36 -2.35 -34.92
N LYS A 5 2.45 -2.96 -35.32
CA LYS A 5 2.83 -4.34 -34.99
C LYS A 5 3.32 -4.45 -33.55
N ASN A 6 2.78 -5.46 -32.88
CA ASN A 6 3.27 -5.99 -31.62
C ASN A 6 4.71 -6.52 -31.77
N PHE A 7 5.59 -6.12 -30.88
CA PHE A 7 6.84 -6.84 -30.62
C PHE A 7 6.65 -7.69 -29.37
N ILE A 8 6.39 -8.96 -29.59
CA ILE A 8 6.52 -10.00 -28.56
C ILE A 8 7.99 -10.41 -28.58
N GLY A 9 8.71 -10.07 -27.51
CA GLY A 9 10.05 -10.57 -27.27
C GLY A 9 9.99 -11.99 -26.73
N LEU A 10 10.16 -12.96 -27.63
CA LEU A 10 10.32 -14.37 -27.28
C LEU A 10 11.71 -14.55 -26.68
N ALA A 11 11.82 -14.76 -25.37
CA ALA A 11 13.05 -15.21 -24.76
C ALA A 11 13.25 -16.69 -25.10
N ALA A 12 14.19 -16.95 -25.99
CA ALA A 12 14.57 -18.29 -26.37
C ALA A 12 15.25 -19.02 -25.22
N LEU A 13 14.61 -20.08 -24.76
CA LEU A 13 15.19 -21.08 -23.85
C LEU A 13 16.27 -21.84 -24.59
N ALA A 14 17.53 -21.52 -24.37
CA ALA A 14 18.64 -22.33 -24.89
C ALA A 14 18.80 -23.57 -23.98
N LEU A 15 18.22 -24.67 -24.40
CA LEU A 15 18.57 -26.00 -23.88
C LEU A 15 19.97 -26.37 -24.42
N CYS A 16 21.00 -26.22 -23.63
CA CYS A 16 22.29 -26.87 -23.89
C CYS A 16 22.24 -28.30 -23.39
N LEU A 17 21.92 -29.22 -24.29
CA LEU A 17 22.23 -30.63 -24.10
C LEU A 17 23.75 -30.80 -24.30
N GLY A 18 24.51 -30.79 -23.22
CA GLY A 18 25.90 -31.19 -23.22
C GLY A 18 26.02 -32.70 -23.30
N PHE A 19 26.54 -33.22 -24.41
CA PHE A 19 26.93 -34.62 -24.54
C PHE A 19 28.07 -34.91 -23.57
N ALA A 20 27.88 -35.90 -22.73
CA ALA A 20 28.95 -36.47 -21.94
C ALA A 20 29.96 -37.14 -22.86
N SER A 21 31.17 -36.62 -22.92
CA SER A 21 32.35 -37.35 -23.36
C SER A 21 33.00 -37.94 -22.11
N CYS A 22 33.05 -39.24 -22.01
CA CYS A 22 33.97 -39.94 -21.11
C CYS A 22 35.39 -39.68 -21.59
N ASP A 23 36.24 -39.15 -20.75
CA ASP A 23 37.49 -39.75 -20.30
C ASP A 23 38.32 -38.77 -19.46
N SER A 24 38.98 -39.36 -18.45
CA SER A 24 40.08 -38.88 -17.62
C SER A 24 39.75 -37.96 -16.42
N ASP A 25 40.09 -38.54 -15.29
CA ASP A 25 40.35 -37.94 -13.98
C ASP A 25 40.95 -36.53 -14.06
N ASP A 26 40.10 -35.55 -13.75
CA ASP A 26 40.48 -34.33 -13.09
C ASP A 26 39.24 -33.83 -12.35
N ASP A 27 39.14 -34.13 -11.06
CA ASP A 27 38.15 -33.61 -10.11
C ASP A 27 38.38 -32.10 -9.89
N ALA A 28 38.30 -31.33 -10.96
CA ALA A 28 38.27 -29.86 -10.81
C ALA A 28 37.00 -29.46 -10.10
N PRO A 29 37.06 -28.67 -9.01
CA PRO A 29 35.88 -28.25 -8.26
C PRO A 29 34.93 -27.50 -9.17
N SER A 30 33.66 -27.95 -9.21
CA SER A 30 32.58 -27.30 -9.97
C SER A 30 32.01 -26.15 -9.16
N TYR A 31 31.86 -24.99 -9.79
CA TYR A 31 31.32 -23.79 -9.15
C TYR A 31 30.02 -23.33 -9.83
N SER A 32 29.20 -22.61 -9.07
CA SER A 32 27.96 -22.00 -9.59
C SER A 32 28.27 -21.01 -10.73
N ASN A 33 27.33 -20.89 -11.68
CA ASN A 33 27.44 -19.91 -12.77
C ASN A 33 27.28 -18.48 -12.29
N VAL A 34 26.50 -18.29 -11.21
CA VAL A 34 26.19 -17.00 -10.58
C VAL A 34 27.04 -16.88 -9.31
N ALA A 35 27.40 -15.68 -8.93
CA ALA A 35 28.10 -15.38 -7.68
C ALA A 35 27.14 -14.81 -6.64
N VAL A 36 27.42 -15.02 -5.35
CA VAL A 36 26.84 -14.30 -4.24
C VAL A 36 27.67 -13.05 -4.00
N SER A 37 27.09 -11.89 -4.24
CA SER A 37 27.76 -10.59 -4.08
C SER A 37 27.38 -9.90 -2.76
N ASN A 38 26.23 -10.24 -2.20
CA ASN A 38 25.78 -9.69 -0.92
C ASN A 38 26.59 -10.30 0.22
N SER A 39 27.33 -9.47 0.96
CA SER A 39 28.25 -9.90 2.02
C SER A 39 27.55 -10.53 3.23
N GLU A 40 26.33 -10.09 3.55
CA GLU A 40 25.54 -10.63 4.63
C GLU A 40 25.04 -12.03 4.29
N LEU A 41 24.42 -12.19 3.11
CA LEU A 41 23.99 -13.49 2.61
C LEU A 41 25.18 -14.46 2.50
N MET A 42 26.31 -14.00 1.97
CA MET A 42 27.55 -14.79 1.90
C MET A 42 27.96 -15.30 3.29
N THR A 43 27.93 -14.44 4.31
CA THR A 43 28.29 -14.79 5.69
C THR A 43 27.33 -15.83 6.26
N ILE A 44 26.03 -15.65 6.04
CA ILE A 44 24.99 -16.61 6.47
C ILE A 44 25.24 -17.99 5.81
N LEU A 45 25.45 -18.01 4.50
CA LEU A 45 25.67 -19.25 3.76
C LEU A 45 26.97 -19.96 4.18
N LYS A 46 28.06 -19.21 4.40
CA LYS A 46 29.32 -19.77 4.95
C LYS A 46 29.12 -20.36 6.36
N ALA A 47 28.36 -19.67 7.22
CA ALA A 47 28.02 -20.18 8.54
C ALA A 47 27.19 -21.47 8.49
N LYS A 48 26.41 -21.65 7.43
CA LYS A 48 25.69 -22.90 7.13
C LYS A 48 26.56 -23.97 6.46
N GLY A 49 27.84 -23.67 6.22
CA GLY A 49 28.87 -24.62 5.73
C GLY A 49 28.95 -24.73 4.22
N TYR A 50 28.41 -23.74 3.45
CA TYR A 50 28.67 -23.65 2.01
C TYR A 50 29.99 -22.96 1.75
N GLN A 51 30.68 -23.37 0.70
CA GLN A 51 32.00 -22.88 0.32
C GLN A 51 31.92 -22.02 -0.93
N PHE A 52 32.81 -21.04 -1.03
CA PHE A 52 32.82 -20.06 -2.13
C PHE A 52 34.28 -19.80 -2.56
N ASP A 53 34.47 -19.57 -3.84
CA ASP A 53 35.74 -19.07 -4.36
C ASP A 53 35.92 -17.55 -4.06
N GLU A 54 37.05 -17.01 -4.50
CA GLU A 54 37.39 -15.60 -4.34
C GLU A 54 36.45 -14.64 -5.08
N ASN A 55 35.74 -15.13 -6.10
CA ASN A 55 34.79 -14.37 -6.89
C ASN A 55 33.35 -14.50 -6.38
N GLY A 56 33.14 -15.20 -5.26
CA GLY A 56 31.81 -15.39 -4.66
C GLY A 56 30.99 -16.50 -5.35
N LYS A 57 31.57 -17.32 -6.19
CA LYS A 57 30.90 -18.49 -6.77
C LYS A 57 30.87 -19.63 -5.77
N MET A 58 29.72 -20.27 -5.61
CA MET A 58 29.56 -21.37 -4.67
C MET A 58 30.13 -22.67 -5.22
N LEU A 59 30.88 -23.38 -4.41
CA LEU A 59 31.34 -24.75 -4.71
C LEU A 59 30.12 -25.67 -4.75
N LEU A 60 29.94 -26.37 -5.89
CA LEU A 60 28.85 -27.32 -6.12
C LEU A 60 29.25 -28.71 -5.64
N ASP A 61 29.51 -28.83 -4.35
CA ASP A 61 29.76 -30.10 -3.67
C ASP A 61 28.45 -30.89 -3.45
N ASP A 62 28.51 -32.06 -2.84
CA ASP A 62 27.35 -32.90 -2.55
C ASP A 62 26.30 -32.14 -1.70
N LYS A 63 26.74 -31.29 -0.79
CA LYS A 63 25.89 -30.50 0.05
C LYS A 63 25.13 -29.47 -0.77
N ALA A 64 25.80 -28.65 -1.58
CA ALA A 64 25.19 -27.65 -2.42
C ALA A 64 24.21 -28.28 -3.42
N ASN A 65 24.62 -29.39 -4.06
CA ASN A 65 23.82 -30.12 -5.03
C ASN A 65 22.61 -30.84 -4.41
N SER A 66 22.68 -31.28 -3.15
CA SER A 66 21.56 -31.95 -2.46
C SER A 66 20.62 -30.96 -1.75
N THR A 67 20.97 -29.67 -1.70
CA THR A 67 20.12 -28.64 -1.03
C THR A 67 18.87 -28.35 -1.84
N THR A 68 17.74 -28.86 -1.38
CA THR A 68 16.40 -28.59 -1.93
C THR A 68 15.58 -27.63 -1.07
N SER A 69 15.96 -27.46 0.19
CA SER A 69 15.32 -26.53 1.14
C SER A 69 16.40 -25.78 1.91
N LEU A 70 16.18 -24.48 2.14
CA LEU A 70 17.10 -23.62 2.87
C LEU A 70 16.33 -22.82 3.93
N ASP A 71 16.79 -22.95 5.17
CA ASP A 71 16.26 -22.17 6.29
C ASP A 71 17.07 -20.88 6.47
N LEU A 72 16.43 -19.74 6.25
CA LEU A 72 16.93 -18.38 6.49
C LEU A 72 16.05 -17.64 7.50
N SER A 73 15.31 -18.36 8.34
CA SER A 73 14.43 -17.76 9.35
C SER A 73 15.21 -16.88 10.32
N GLY A 74 14.68 -15.69 10.65
CA GLY A 74 15.24 -14.76 11.63
C GLY A 74 16.62 -14.20 11.30
N THR A 75 17.15 -14.43 10.10
CA THR A 75 18.49 -13.97 9.69
C THR A 75 18.51 -12.48 9.30
N LYS A 76 17.33 -11.89 9.04
CA LYS A 76 17.15 -10.52 8.56
C LYS A 76 17.84 -10.22 7.23
N VAL A 77 18.10 -11.26 6.42
CA VAL A 77 18.69 -11.09 5.09
C VAL A 77 17.81 -10.14 4.25
N ASP A 78 18.47 -9.23 3.52
CA ASP A 78 17.77 -8.29 2.64
C ASP A 78 17.08 -9.06 1.50
N THR A 79 15.82 -8.69 1.21
CA THR A 79 15.06 -9.27 0.10
C THR A 79 15.77 -9.10 -1.24
N ALA A 80 16.50 -7.99 -1.46
CA ALA A 80 17.30 -7.78 -2.66
C ALA A 80 18.38 -8.84 -2.89
N ALA A 81 18.88 -9.48 -1.82
CA ALA A 81 19.89 -10.53 -1.91
C ALA A 81 19.30 -11.92 -2.24
N LEU A 82 17.98 -12.12 -2.06
CA LEU A 82 17.37 -13.46 -2.23
C LEU A 82 17.54 -14.02 -3.64
N LYS A 83 17.57 -13.16 -4.66
CA LYS A 83 17.78 -13.58 -6.06
C LYS A 83 19.11 -14.29 -6.28
N GLU A 84 20.11 -13.97 -5.45
CA GLU A 84 21.44 -14.61 -5.51
C GLU A 84 21.40 -16.07 -5.05
N LEU A 85 20.32 -16.53 -4.39
CA LEU A 85 20.10 -17.94 -4.06
C LEU A 85 19.94 -18.84 -5.29
N SER A 86 19.86 -18.27 -6.49
CA SER A 86 19.95 -19.00 -7.76
C SER A 86 21.29 -19.74 -7.95
N VAL A 87 22.28 -19.50 -7.09
CA VAL A 87 23.54 -20.29 -7.02
C VAL A 87 23.28 -21.76 -6.67
N PHE A 88 22.16 -22.07 -6.00
CA PHE A 88 21.77 -23.44 -5.68
C PHE A 88 21.02 -24.08 -6.85
N PRO A 89 21.54 -25.18 -7.44
CA PRO A 89 20.92 -25.75 -8.63
C PRO A 89 19.54 -26.41 -8.35
N ASN A 90 19.36 -26.95 -7.15
CA ASN A 90 18.19 -27.77 -6.81
C ASN A 90 17.30 -27.17 -5.70
N LEU A 91 17.56 -25.93 -5.28
CA LEU A 91 16.78 -25.27 -4.23
C LEU A 91 15.34 -25.01 -4.69
N LYS A 92 14.37 -25.50 -3.93
CA LYS A 92 12.93 -25.38 -4.18
C LYS A 92 12.19 -24.68 -3.05
N GLU A 93 12.61 -24.85 -1.81
CA GLU A 93 11.92 -24.31 -0.64
C GLU A 93 12.79 -23.34 0.14
N LEU A 94 12.18 -22.22 0.55
CA LEU A 94 12.79 -21.23 1.44
C LEU A 94 11.94 -21.04 2.69
N ASN A 95 12.58 -21.12 3.86
CA ASN A 95 12.02 -20.60 5.09
C ASN A 95 12.57 -19.19 5.34
N LEU A 96 11.74 -18.19 5.18
CA LEU A 96 12.01 -16.76 5.39
C LEU A 96 11.23 -16.19 6.58
N SER A 97 10.77 -17.04 7.49
CA SER A 97 9.96 -16.62 8.64
C SER A 97 10.73 -15.70 9.57
N GLY A 98 10.03 -14.71 10.18
CA GLY A 98 10.58 -13.85 11.22
C GLY A 98 11.71 -12.91 10.78
N ASN A 99 11.80 -12.54 9.51
CA ASN A 99 12.86 -11.66 8.99
C ASN A 99 12.50 -10.16 9.07
N GLY A 100 11.25 -9.81 9.45
CA GLY A 100 10.78 -8.44 9.49
C GLY A 100 10.39 -7.87 8.12
N TYR A 101 10.11 -8.74 7.14
CA TYR A 101 9.67 -8.31 5.81
C TYR A 101 8.28 -7.67 5.84
N GLY A 102 8.07 -6.75 4.96
CA GLY A 102 6.81 -6.05 4.77
C GLY A 102 7.02 -4.54 4.63
N PRO A 103 5.93 -3.79 4.39
CA PRO A 103 4.54 -4.26 4.19
C PRO A 103 4.31 -4.97 2.85
N VAL A 104 5.13 -4.73 1.82
CA VAL A 104 5.04 -5.37 0.49
C VAL A 104 6.13 -6.43 0.34
N PHE A 105 5.77 -7.59 -0.19
CA PHE A 105 6.74 -8.62 -0.56
C PHE A 105 6.80 -8.78 -2.08
N HIS A 106 7.97 -8.46 -2.65
CA HIS A 106 8.20 -8.54 -4.09
C HIS A 106 8.62 -9.95 -4.51
N ILE A 107 7.74 -10.68 -5.19
CA ILE A 107 7.99 -12.04 -5.67
C ILE A 107 9.20 -12.10 -6.63
N ALA A 108 9.43 -11.03 -7.40
CA ALA A 108 10.59 -10.91 -8.29
C ALA A 108 11.94 -10.92 -7.57
N SER A 109 11.96 -10.75 -6.25
CA SER A 109 13.18 -10.92 -5.44
C SER A 109 13.59 -12.38 -5.25
N LEU A 110 12.68 -13.34 -5.51
CA LEU A 110 12.96 -14.76 -5.42
C LEU A 110 13.61 -15.30 -6.70
N PRO A 111 14.48 -16.32 -6.60
CA PRO A 111 14.83 -17.13 -7.76
C PRO A 111 13.60 -17.85 -8.33
N SER A 112 13.50 -17.93 -9.66
CA SER A 112 12.34 -18.52 -10.33
C SER A 112 12.09 -20.00 -10.03
N GLN A 113 13.12 -20.73 -9.56
CA GLN A 113 13.01 -22.14 -9.20
C GLN A 113 12.32 -22.39 -7.84
N ILE A 114 12.11 -21.35 -7.03
CA ILE A 114 11.50 -21.49 -5.71
C ILE A 114 10.01 -21.77 -5.87
N THR A 115 9.54 -22.88 -5.35
CA THR A 115 8.13 -23.30 -5.36
C THR A 115 7.55 -23.50 -3.97
N GLY A 116 8.37 -23.43 -2.92
CA GLY A 116 7.94 -23.49 -1.52
C GLY A 116 8.45 -22.29 -0.75
N LEU A 117 7.54 -21.62 -0.03
CA LEU A 117 7.86 -20.38 0.70
C LEU A 117 7.16 -20.35 2.07
N ASP A 118 7.95 -20.08 3.11
CA ASP A 118 7.44 -19.81 4.46
C ASP A 118 7.75 -18.36 4.84
N LEU A 119 6.71 -17.56 5.03
CA LEU A 119 6.76 -16.13 5.37
C LEU A 119 6.17 -15.82 6.75
N GLN A 120 5.93 -16.82 7.60
CA GLN A 120 5.36 -16.63 8.94
C GLN A 120 6.13 -15.57 9.74
N GLY A 121 5.46 -14.87 10.66
CA GLY A 121 6.11 -13.93 11.56
C GLY A 121 6.69 -12.66 10.89
N ASN A 122 6.32 -12.39 9.64
CA ASN A 122 6.60 -11.12 8.95
C ASN A 122 5.38 -10.21 8.97
N GLY A 123 5.56 -8.92 8.65
CA GLY A 123 4.50 -7.90 8.59
C GLY A 123 3.99 -7.64 7.17
N ILE A 124 3.76 -8.69 6.38
CA ILE A 124 3.39 -8.56 4.96
C ILE A 124 1.89 -8.38 4.83
N TYR A 125 1.48 -7.31 4.16
CA TYR A 125 0.08 -7.01 3.80
C TYR A 125 -0.19 -7.20 2.31
N ASP A 126 0.83 -7.02 1.47
CA ASP A 126 0.70 -6.93 0.02
C ASP A 126 1.77 -7.76 -0.70
N PHE A 127 1.45 -8.21 -1.93
CA PHE A 127 2.37 -8.96 -2.79
C PHE A 127 2.47 -8.29 -4.15
N ASP A 128 3.69 -8.13 -4.64
CA ASP A 128 3.95 -7.67 -5.99
C ASP A 128 4.50 -8.83 -6.83
N GLY A 129 3.87 -9.08 -7.98
CA GLY A 129 4.31 -10.10 -8.92
C GLY A 129 3.85 -11.53 -8.61
N LEU A 130 2.85 -11.73 -7.76
CA LEU A 130 2.25 -13.05 -7.51
C LEU A 130 1.25 -13.42 -8.59
N VAL A 131 0.30 -12.52 -8.90
CA VAL A 131 -0.73 -12.69 -9.91
C VAL A 131 -0.99 -11.38 -10.66
N THR A 132 -1.68 -11.50 -11.80
CA THR A 132 -2.49 -10.41 -12.38
C THR A 132 -3.92 -10.86 -12.43
N ALA A 133 -4.85 -10.03 -11.96
CA ALA A 133 -6.26 -10.36 -11.92
C ALA A 133 -7.11 -9.37 -12.70
N LYS A 134 -8.23 -9.84 -13.26
CA LYS A 134 -9.23 -9.03 -13.95
C LYS A 134 -10.62 -9.62 -13.74
N VAL A 135 -11.64 -8.81 -13.96
CA VAL A 135 -13.03 -9.24 -13.91
C VAL A 135 -13.49 -9.68 -15.30
N GLU A 136 -14.02 -10.89 -15.38
CA GLU A 136 -14.64 -11.43 -16.60
C GLU A 136 -15.93 -12.15 -16.22
N ASN A 137 -17.07 -11.75 -16.79
CA ASN A 137 -18.39 -12.34 -16.52
C ASN A 137 -18.76 -12.34 -15.02
N ASP A 138 -18.53 -11.23 -14.33
CA ASP A 138 -18.75 -11.04 -12.90
C ASP A 138 -17.93 -11.97 -11.98
N GLU A 139 -16.87 -12.59 -12.51
CA GLU A 139 -15.92 -13.39 -11.75
C GLU A 139 -14.52 -12.81 -11.85
N VAL A 140 -13.74 -12.96 -10.78
CA VAL A 140 -12.32 -12.61 -10.79
C VAL A 140 -11.54 -13.76 -11.43
N LYS A 141 -10.83 -13.46 -12.53
CA LYS A 141 -9.90 -14.38 -13.20
C LYS A 141 -8.49 -13.91 -12.99
N ALA A 142 -7.60 -14.83 -12.65
CA ALA A 142 -6.20 -14.53 -12.41
C ALA A 142 -5.28 -15.23 -13.41
N THR A 143 -4.15 -14.58 -13.70
CA THR A 143 -2.98 -15.22 -14.29
C THR A 143 -1.91 -15.30 -13.22
N ILE A 144 -1.50 -16.51 -12.88
CA ILE A 144 -0.46 -16.76 -11.89
C ILE A 144 0.90 -16.44 -12.53
N LEU A 145 1.64 -15.53 -11.92
CA LEU A 145 2.96 -15.09 -12.40
C LEU A 145 4.10 -15.90 -11.79
N HIS A 146 3.89 -16.46 -10.60
CA HIS A 146 4.84 -17.32 -9.92
C HIS A 146 4.12 -18.52 -9.30
N GLU A 147 4.54 -19.73 -9.68
CA GLU A 147 3.92 -20.98 -9.22
C GLU A 147 4.47 -21.39 -7.86
N PHE A 148 3.56 -21.64 -6.90
CA PHE A 148 3.91 -22.24 -5.62
C PHE A 148 3.23 -23.60 -5.45
N THR A 149 3.94 -24.54 -4.81
CA THR A 149 3.40 -25.80 -4.30
C THR A 149 3.17 -25.74 -2.78
N LYS A 150 3.87 -24.79 -2.12
CA LYS A 150 3.77 -24.53 -0.68
C LYS A 150 3.88 -23.04 -0.42
N LEU A 151 2.94 -22.47 0.35
CA LEU A 151 2.94 -21.06 0.71
C LEU A 151 2.37 -20.86 2.12
N TYR A 152 3.25 -20.53 3.06
CA TYR A 152 2.88 -20.30 4.45
C TYR A 152 2.96 -18.80 4.77
N LEU A 153 1.86 -18.23 5.21
CA LEU A 153 1.60 -16.80 5.26
C LEU A 153 1.50 -16.27 6.69
N PRO A 154 1.97 -15.04 6.98
CA PRO A 154 1.71 -14.39 8.25
C PRO A 154 0.24 -13.98 8.39
N ALA A 155 -0.20 -13.70 9.62
CA ALA A 155 -1.57 -13.31 9.92
C ALA A 155 -2.01 -12.00 9.21
N SER A 156 -1.08 -11.08 8.96
CA SER A 156 -1.35 -9.81 8.24
C SER A 156 -1.84 -10.02 6.81
N CYS A 157 -1.46 -11.13 6.19
CA CYS A 157 -1.89 -11.48 4.82
C CYS A 157 -3.39 -11.75 4.70
N LYS A 158 -4.13 -11.91 5.81
CA LYS A 158 -5.59 -12.10 5.77
C LYS A 158 -6.34 -10.95 5.11
N TYR A 159 -5.74 -9.75 5.10
CA TYR A 159 -6.32 -8.55 4.51
C TYR A 159 -6.06 -8.41 3.00
N ASN A 160 -5.17 -9.22 2.44
CA ASN A 160 -4.87 -9.20 1.00
C ASN A 160 -5.97 -9.94 0.21
N VAL A 161 -6.77 -9.16 -0.51
CA VAL A 161 -7.87 -9.64 -1.36
C VAL A 161 -7.47 -9.62 -2.84
N GLU A 162 -6.54 -8.74 -3.21
CA GLU A 162 -6.15 -8.51 -4.61
C GLU A 162 -5.22 -9.57 -5.20
N ASP A 163 -4.40 -10.23 -4.38
CA ASP A 163 -3.43 -11.23 -4.86
C ASP A 163 -3.72 -12.63 -4.36
N LEU A 164 -3.85 -12.80 -3.03
CA LEU A 164 -3.96 -14.13 -2.42
C LEU A 164 -5.31 -14.81 -2.69
N MET A 165 -6.40 -14.04 -2.71
CA MET A 165 -7.70 -14.61 -3.05
C MET A 165 -7.74 -15.06 -4.51
N PRO A 166 -7.34 -14.23 -5.51
CA PRO A 166 -7.27 -14.69 -6.90
C PRO A 166 -6.26 -15.81 -7.12
N PHE A 167 -5.11 -15.79 -6.44
CA PHE A 167 -4.14 -16.89 -6.49
C PHE A 167 -4.76 -18.21 -6.03
N TYR A 168 -5.43 -18.18 -4.89
CA TYR A 168 -6.08 -19.37 -4.31
C TYR A 168 -7.20 -19.90 -5.21
N THR A 169 -8.14 -19.04 -5.62
CA THR A 169 -9.31 -19.45 -6.43
C THR A 169 -8.91 -19.92 -7.83
N GLN A 170 -7.88 -19.32 -8.44
CA GLN A 170 -7.39 -19.75 -9.74
C GLN A 170 -6.72 -21.12 -9.68
N ASN A 171 -5.91 -21.40 -8.64
CA ASN A 171 -5.34 -22.74 -8.43
C ASN A 171 -6.42 -23.79 -8.23
N GLU A 172 -7.47 -23.51 -7.44
CA GLU A 172 -8.61 -24.42 -7.27
C GLU A 172 -9.34 -24.68 -8.61
N ALA A 173 -9.59 -23.62 -9.39
CA ALA A 173 -10.24 -23.73 -10.70
C ALA A 173 -9.43 -24.59 -11.69
N GLU A 174 -8.10 -24.54 -11.60
CA GLU A 174 -7.17 -25.32 -12.43
C GLU A 174 -6.87 -26.71 -11.85
N ASN A 175 -7.50 -27.08 -10.72
CA ASN A 175 -7.24 -28.33 -9.98
C ASN A 175 -5.75 -28.52 -9.59
N LYS A 176 -5.04 -27.44 -9.35
CA LYS A 176 -3.68 -27.46 -8.82
C LYS A 176 -3.70 -27.59 -7.30
N THR A 177 -2.87 -28.47 -6.77
CA THR A 177 -2.73 -28.61 -5.32
C THR A 177 -1.60 -27.72 -4.82
N VAL A 178 -1.97 -26.74 -4.00
CA VAL A 178 -1.02 -25.86 -3.27
C VAL A 178 -1.24 -26.07 -1.78
N ASP A 179 -0.19 -26.45 -1.03
CA ASP A 179 -0.22 -26.40 0.43
C ASP A 179 -0.14 -24.94 0.89
N MET A 180 -1.29 -24.26 0.83
CA MET A 180 -1.41 -22.86 1.21
C MET A 180 -2.03 -22.75 2.60
N GLN A 181 -1.28 -22.15 3.54
CA GLN A 181 -1.68 -21.98 4.93
C GLN A 181 -1.42 -20.56 5.39
N MET A 182 -2.19 -20.09 6.37
CA MET A 182 -2.03 -18.76 6.96
C MET A 182 -2.12 -18.85 8.48
N VAL A 183 -1.32 -18.04 9.16
CA VAL A 183 -1.37 -17.91 10.62
C VAL A 183 -2.69 -17.25 11.01
N ASN A 184 -3.45 -17.91 11.89
CA ASN A 184 -4.67 -17.38 12.44
C ASN A 184 -4.43 -16.42 13.63
N ASP A 185 -5.48 -15.81 14.17
CA ASP A 185 -5.41 -14.88 15.31
C ASP A 185 -4.90 -15.53 16.63
N LYS A 186 -4.82 -16.87 16.67
CA LYS A 186 -4.23 -17.62 17.81
C LYS A 186 -2.76 -17.97 17.58
N GLY A 187 -2.17 -17.54 16.48
CA GLY A 187 -0.77 -17.81 16.13
C GLY A 187 -0.50 -19.21 15.55
N SER A 188 -1.52 -19.92 15.12
CA SER A 188 -1.39 -21.26 14.53
C SER A 188 -1.63 -21.23 13.02
N LEU A 189 -0.88 -22.04 12.28
CA LEU A 189 -1.13 -22.26 10.85
C LEU A 189 -2.44 -23.01 10.64
N GLU A 190 -3.25 -22.50 9.72
CA GLU A 190 -4.49 -23.13 9.25
C GLU A 190 -4.53 -23.08 7.72
N LYS A 191 -5.23 -24.07 7.12
CA LYS A 191 -5.43 -24.09 5.68
C LYS A 191 -6.08 -22.77 5.22
N TYR A 192 -5.49 -22.14 4.20
CA TYR A 192 -6.05 -20.91 3.62
C TYR A 192 -7.46 -21.18 3.07
N ASN A 193 -8.32 -20.21 3.24
CA ASN A 193 -9.67 -20.20 2.69
C ASN A 193 -10.10 -18.75 2.41
N THR A 194 -11.28 -18.57 1.82
CA THR A 194 -11.84 -17.26 1.47
C THR A 194 -12.85 -16.71 2.47
N LEU A 195 -13.11 -17.43 3.57
CA LEU A 195 -13.99 -16.97 4.62
C LEU A 195 -13.28 -15.98 5.56
N ARG A 196 -13.96 -14.90 5.90
CA ARG A 196 -13.45 -13.87 6.81
C ARG A 196 -14.49 -13.50 7.84
N GLU A 197 -14.07 -13.43 9.09
CA GLU A 197 -14.94 -13.03 10.21
C GLU A 197 -14.98 -11.49 10.32
N ILE A 198 -16.17 -10.97 10.54
CA ILE A 198 -16.43 -9.61 11.02
C ILE A 198 -16.74 -9.73 12.51
N PRO A 199 -15.77 -9.43 13.40
CA PRO A 199 -15.87 -9.81 14.81
C PRO A 199 -16.97 -9.06 15.59
N ASP A 200 -17.26 -7.83 15.21
CA ASP A 200 -18.30 -7.01 15.84
C ASP A 200 -19.66 -7.33 15.19
N THR A 201 -20.58 -7.89 15.97
CA THR A 201 -21.88 -8.34 15.46
C THR A 201 -22.78 -7.19 14.97
N TYR A 202 -22.65 -5.99 15.54
CA TYR A 202 -23.37 -4.80 15.07
C TYR A 202 -22.78 -4.27 13.78
N PHE A 203 -21.45 -4.27 13.66
CA PHE A 203 -20.79 -3.92 12.41
C PHE A 203 -21.07 -4.95 11.31
N ALA A 204 -21.03 -6.25 11.63
CA ALA A 204 -21.44 -7.32 10.72
C ALA A 204 -22.88 -7.14 10.23
N ALA A 205 -23.81 -6.85 11.13
CA ALA A 205 -25.22 -6.59 10.77
C ALA A 205 -25.36 -5.36 9.86
N TYR A 206 -24.60 -4.29 10.14
CA TYR A 206 -24.54 -3.10 9.28
C TYR A 206 -24.02 -3.45 7.87
N LEU A 207 -22.92 -4.16 7.78
CA LEU A 207 -22.36 -4.57 6.49
C LEU A 207 -23.28 -5.55 5.75
N LYS A 208 -23.94 -6.47 6.47
CA LYS A 208 -24.90 -7.42 5.87
C LYS A 208 -26.12 -6.72 5.27
N ASN A 209 -26.56 -5.59 5.82
CA ASN A 209 -27.62 -4.77 5.20
C ASN A 209 -27.17 -4.15 3.87
N LEU A 210 -25.87 -3.86 3.71
CA LEU A 210 -25.32 -3.31 2.47
C LEU A 210 -24.93 -4.40 1.46
N PHE A 211 -24.41 -5.53 1.94
CA PHE A 211 -23.74 -6.55 1.12
C PHE A 211 -24.21 -7.96 1.46
N ALA A 212 -25.52 -8.18 1.59
CA ALA A 212 -26.09 -9.45 2.09
C ALA A 212 -25.57 -10.69 1.37
N SER A 213 -25.33 -10.61 0.07
CA SER A 213 -24.98 -11.75 -0.78
C SER A 213 -23.56 -12.32 -0.53
N ILE A 214 -22.65 -11.56 0.04
CA ILE A 214 -21.31 -12.09 0.39
C ILE A 214 -21.28 -12.75 1.76
N PHE A 215 -22.29 -12.53 2.59
CA PHE A 215 -22.38 -13.17 3.90
C PHE A 215 -22.78 -14.64 3.77
N VAL A 216 -22.04 -15.51 4.43
CA VAL A 216 -22.36 -16.95 4.54
C VAL A 216 -23.15 -17.27 5.82
N ASP A 217 -22.99 -16.42 6.83
CA ASP A 217 -23.78 -16.43 8.08
C ASP A 217 -23.93 -14.99 8.62
N ASP A 218 -24.12 -14.80 9.92
CA ASP A 218 -24.32 -13.47 10.52
C ASP A 218 -23.03 -12.66 10.69
N THR A 219 -21.88 -13.31 10.69
CA THR A 219 -20.59 -12.69 10.98
C THR A 219 -19.49 -13.03 9.98
N HIS A 220 -19.69 -13.96 9.07
CA HIS A 220 -18.67 -14.35 8.09
C HIS A 220 -19.06 -13.96 6.68
N ILE A 221 -18.08 -13.42 5.97
CA ILE A 221 -18.16 -13.10 4.54
C ILE A 221 -17.26 -14.04 3.75
N ASP A 222 -17.60 -14.26 2.49
CA ASP A 222 -16.78 -14.96 1.51
C ASP A 222 -16.22 -13.94 0.51
N ILE A 223 -14.91 -13.65 0.62
CA ILE A 223 -14.24 -12.64 -0.20
C ILE A 223 -14.08 -13.07 -1.66
N SER A 224 -14.35 -14.32 -2.01
CA SER A 224 -14.31 -14.84 -3.38
C SER A 224 -15.63 -14.69 -4.14
N LYS A 225 -16.67 -14.20 -3.50
CA LYS A 225 -18.00 -14.06 -4.13
C LYS A 225 -17.94 -13.16 -5.36
N PRO A 226 -18.76 -13.46 -6.38
CA PRO A 226 -18.84 -12.67 -7.61
C PRO A 226 -19.15 -11.20 -7.37
N LEU A 227 -18.58 -10.34 -8.20
CA LEU A 227 -18.69 -8.88 -8.08
C LEU A 227 -20.09 -8.32 -8.31
N GLY A 228 -20.91 -8.98 -9.11
CA GLY A 228 -22.30 -8.56 -9.38
C GLY A 228 -23.20 -8.46 -8.15
N ILE A 229 -22.70 -8.85 -6.98
CA ILE A 229 -23.39 -8.74 -5.70
C ILE A 229 -23.25 -7.39 -5.02
N LEU A 230 -22.29 -6.54 -5.45
CA LEU A 230 -22.14 -5.19 -4.93
C LEU A 230 -22.80 -4.19 -5.88
N GLU A 231 -23.77 -3.46 -5.38
CA GLU A 231 -24.41 -2.38 -6.13
C GLU A 231 -23.46 -1.18 -6.27
N LYS A 232 -23.47 -0.56 -7.45
CA LYS A 232 -22.74 0.69 -7.67
C LYS A 232 -23.21 1.78 -6.70
N GLY A 233 -22.24 2.54 -6.19
CA GLY A 233 -22.51 3.63 -5.25
C GLY A 233 -22.86 3.16 -3.85
N THR A 234 -22.65 1.89 -3.52
CA THR A 234 -22.81 1.41 -2.15
C THR A 234 -21.66 1.95 -1.28
N ASN A 235 -22.04 2.65 -0.20
CA ASN A 235 -21.08 3.35 0.65
C ASN A 235 -21.10 2.79 2.07
N ILE A 236 -19.92 2.57 2.64
CA ILE A 236 -19.77 2.37 4.08
C ILE A 236 -19.66 3.75 4.73
N SER A 237 -20.68 4.16 5.48
CA SER A 237 -20.71 5.47 6.12
C SER A 237 -21.14 5.34 7.59
N LEU A 238 -20.19 5.49 8.49
CA LEU A 238 -20.37 5.46 9.94
C LEU A 238 -20.08 6.83 10.54
N TRP A 239 -20.75 7.87 10.05
CA TRP A 239 -20.49 9.26 10.40
C TRP A 239 -21.55 9.84 11.32
N ALA A 240 -22.79 9.36 11.25
CA ALA A 240 -23.88 9.89 12.06
C ALA A 240 -24.93 8.82 12.41
N PRO A 241 -25.54 8.87 13.61
CA PRO A 241 -26.56 7.92 14.07
C PRO A 241 -27.77 7.82 13.16
N LEU A 242 -28.06 8.88 12.40
CA LEU A 242 -29.19 8.93 11.47
C LEU A 242 -29.07 7.94 10.29
N GLN A 243 -27.87 7.41 10.05
CA GLN A 243 -27.61 6.49 8.94
C GLN A 243 -27.76 5.03 9.35
N TYR A 244 -27.57 4.72 10.63
CA TYR A 244 -27.70 3.37 11.18
C TYR A 244 -28.08 3.47 12.66
N GLU A 245 -29.21 2.88 13.05
CA GLU A 245 -29.77 2.99 14.41
C GLU A 245 -28.83 2.47 15.49
N ASP A 246 -28.10 1.39 15.20
CA ASP A 246 -27.20 0.70 16.14
C ASP A 246 -25.74 1.16 16.05
N ILE A 247 -25.45 2.30 15.39
CA ILE A 247 -24.08 2.79 15.21
C ILE A 247 -23.32 2.94 16.56
N ASP A 248 -24.02 3.34 17.61
CA ASP A 248 -23.44 3.52 18.94
C ASP A 248 -23.02 2.20 19.60
N LYS A 249 -23.55 1.07 19.14
CA LYS A 249 -23.25 -0.27 19.65
C LYS A 249 -22.00 -0.86 19.01
N ILE A 250 -21.59 -0.36 17.85
CA ILE A 250 -20.38 -0.81 17.16
C ILE A 250 -19.16 -0.46 18.01
N GLN A 251 -18.37 -1.46 18.41
CA GLN A 251 -17.15 -1.30 19.17
C GLN A 251 -15.89 -1.52 18.31
N SER A 252 -16.02 -2.26 17.20
CA SER A 252 -14.92 -2.55 16.29
C SER A 252 -15.42 -2.51 14.85
N ILE A 253 -14.57 -2.02 13.96
CA ILE A 253 -14.82 -2.02 12.51
C ILE A 253 -13.86 -2.95 11.78
N ARG A 254 -13.20 -3.87 12.50
CA ARG A 254 -12.37 -4.92 11.89
C ARG A 254 -13.18 -5.68 10.86
N GLY A 255 -12.59 -5.87 9.69
CA GLY A 255 -13.25 -6.45 8.53
C GLY A 255 -13.58 -5.43 7.44
N VAL A 256 -13.57 -4.11 7.75
CA VAL A 256 -13.69 -3.07 6.70
C VAL A 256 -12.56 -3.17 5.68
N GLU A 257 -11.40 -3.69 6.09
CA GLU A 257 -10.23 -3.93 5.25
C GLU A 257 -10.55 -4.81 4.04
N TYR A 258 -11.43 -5.80 4.21
CA TYR A 258 -11.82 -6.71 3.12
C TYR A 258 -12.63 -6.02 2.03
N PHE A 259 -13.24 -4.89 2.32
CA PHE A 259 -13.96 -4.06 1.35
C PHE A 259 -13.05 -2.98 0.76
N VAL A 260 -12.30 -2.30 1.59
CA VAL A 260 -11.38 -1.23 1.16
C VAL A 260 -10.28 -1.78 0.25
N ASN A 261 -9.73 -2.93 0.59
CA ASN A 261 -8.63 -3.56 -0.15
C ASN A 261 -9.11 -4.34 -1.39
N ASN A 262 -10.42 -4.43 -1.65
CA ASN A 262 -10.93 -5.20 -2.77
C ASN A 262 -11.06 -4.33 -4.03
N PRO A 263 -10.11 -4.39 -4.99
CA PRO A 263 -10.11 -3.53 -6.17
C PRO A 263 -11.22 -3.86 -7.17
N PHE A 264 -11.90 -5.00 -6.99
CA PHE A 264 -12.96 -5.47 -7.86
C PHE A 264 -14.34 -4.92 -7.49
N TYR A 265 -14.45 -4.17 -6.38
CA TYR A 265 -15.64 -3.44 -5.97
C TYR A 265 -15.55 -2.00 -6.43
N GLU A 266 -16.42 -1.59 -7.33
CA GLU A 266 -16.37 -0.28 -7.97
C GLU A 266 -17.21 0.79 -7.24
N ASP A 267 -16.82 2.06 -7.43
CA ASP A 267 -17.53 3.26 -6.94
C ASP A 267 -17.75 3.26 -5.41
N PHE A 268 -16.73 2.92 -4.67
CA PHE A 268 -16.79 2.74 -3.24
C PHE A 268 -16.40 4.02 -2.50
N PHE A 269 -17.24 4.43 -1.56
CA PHE A 269 -16.96 5.51 -0.61
C PHE A 269 -16.92 4.94 0.81
N VAL A 270 -15.86 5.23 1.56
CA VAL A 270 -15.73 4.82 2.95
C VAL A 270 -15.52 6.03 3.84
N SER A 271 -16.41 6.21 4.81
CA SER A 271 -16.26 7.24 5.83
C SER A 271 -16.57 6.67 7.21
N ILE A 272 -15.57 6.65 8.07
CA ILE A 272 -15.62 6.10 9.41
C ILE A 272 -15.10 7.12 10.39
N GLY A 273 -15.88 7.44 11.43
CA GLY A 273 -15.41 8.44 12.39
C GLY A 273 -16.37 8.88 13.47
N TYR A 274 -17.56 8.33 13.48
CA TYR A 274 -18.56 8.79 14.43
C TYR A 274 -18.18 8.45 15.87
N GLY A 275 -17.85 9.48 16.66
CA GLY A 275 -17.83 9.49 18.14
C GLY A 275 -17.00 8.41 18.85
N LYS A 276 -16.43 7.47 18.12
CA LYS A 276 -15.69 6.35 18.66
C LYS A 276 -14.19 6.61 18.60
N THR A 277 -13.47 5.98 19.50
CA THR A 277 -12.01 6.02 19.55
C THR A 277 -11.46 4.60 19.47
N ASN A 278 -10.25 4.48 18.92
CA ASN A 278 -9.48 3.23 18.89
C ASN A 278 -10.14 2.10 18.09
N PHE A 279 -10.70 2.40 16.93
CA PHE A 279 -11.01 1.37 15.96
C PHE A 279 -9.71 0.71 15.49
N ASP A 280 -9.62 -0.60 15.64
CA ASP A 280 -8.44 -1.36 15.25
C ASP A 280 -8.52 -1.78 13.78
N VAL A 281 -8.11 -0.89 12.88
CA VAL A 281 -7.99 -1.14 11.45
C VAL A 281 -6.52 -1.28 11.10
N LYS A 282 -6.20 -2.23 10.25
CA LYS A 282 -4.82 -2.50 9.80
C LYS A 282 -4.75 -2.49 8.27
N GLY A 283 -3.56 -2.31 7.71
CA GLY A 283 -3.23 -2.57 6.33
C GLY A 283 -4.27 -2.21 5.27
N LEU A 284 -4.46 -0.93 4.98
CA LEU A 284 -5.40 -0.50 3.95
C LEU A 284 -4.68 -0.23 2.63
N MET A 285 -5.22 -0.79 1.55
CA MET A 285 -4.67 -0.68 0.20
C MET A 285 -5.80 -0.33 -0.79
N PRO A 286 -6.43 0.86 -0.63
CA PRO A 286 -7.54 1.25 -1.52
C PRO A 286 -7.03 1.37 -2.96
N ARG A 287 -7.81 0.85 -3.89
CA ARG A 287 -7.53 0.87 -5.32
C ARG A 287 -8.43 1.90 -6.02
N ASN A 288 -8.67 1.73 -7.30
CA ASN A 288 -9.57 2.60 -8.05
C ASN A 288 -11.05 2.45 -7.71
N ASN A 289 -11.40 1.53 -6.81
CA ASN A 289 -12.74 1.35 -6.27
C ASN A 289 -13.14 2.44 -5.26
N ILE A 290 -12.17 3.18 -4.70
CA ILE A 290 -12.40 4.19 -3.66
C ILE A 290 -11.94 5.57 -4.15
N SER A 291 -12.86 6.53 -4.24
CA SER A 291 -12.58 7.92 -4.57
C SER A 291 -12.50 8.84 -3.36
N GLN A 292 -13.12 8.43 -2.25
CA GLN A 292 -13.18 9.20 -1.01
C GLN A 292 -12.98 8.26 0.18
N LEU A 293 -12.03 8.59 1.06
CA LEU A 293 -11.71 7.82 2.25
C LEU A 293 -11.58 8.75 3.46
N SER A 294 -12.36 8.49 4.49
CA SER A 294 -12.28 9.21 5.77
C SER A 294 -12.11 8.20 6.91
N LEU A 295 -10.99 8.26 7.61
CA LEU A 295 -10.63 7.36 8.69
C LEU A 295 -10.21 8.15 9.92
N ILE A 296 -11.09 8.17 10.92
CA ILE A 296 -10.88 8.90 12.16
C ILE A 296 -10.85 7.92 13.33
N ASN A 297 -9.81 8.02 14.16
CA ASN A 297 -9.58 7.12 15.31
C ASN A 297 -9.49 5.63 14.93
N THR A 298 -8.87 5.31 13.80
CA THR A 298 -8.81 3.94 13.27
C THR A 298 -7.47 3.24 13.50
N ALA A 299 -6.47 3.96 14.03
CA ALA A 299 -5.15 3.44 14.37
C ALA A 299 -4.45 2.64 13.24
N ILE A 300 -4.71 3.00 11.99
CA ILE A 300 -4.04 2.37 10.84
C ILE A 300 -2.54 2.67 10.89
N ASP A 301 -1.74 1.66 10.60
CA ASP A 301 -0.28 1.72 10.56
C ASP A 301 0.29 1.61 9.13
N TYR A 302 -0.51 1.13 8.18
CA TYR A 302 -0.14 1.02 6.77
C TYR A 302 -1.29 1.45 5.85
N LEU A 303 -1.00 2.41 4.96
CA LEU A 303 -1.92 2.90 3.93
C LEU A 303 -1.17 3.00 2.60
N ASP A 304 -1.45 2.09 1.69
CA ASP A 304 -0.92 2.13 0.32
C ASP A 304 -1.92 2.79 -0.62
N LEU A 305 -1.53 3.92 -1.21
CA LEU A 305 -2.30 4.67 -2.18
C LEU A 305 -1.71 4.59 -3.60
N SER A 306 -0.76 3.68 -3.84
CA SER A 306 -0.06 3.56 -5.12
C SER A 306 -0.99 3.28 -6.30
N GLN A 307 -2.12 2.62 -6.05
CA GLN A 307 -3.14 2.28 -7.04
C GLN A 307 -4.43 3.12 -6.91
N SER A 308 -4.43 4.13 -6.02
CA SER A 308 -5.63 4.93 -5.73
C SER A 308 -5.78 6.11 -6.70
N THR A 309 -5.70 5.87 -8.01
CA THR A 309 -5.65 6.93 -9.04
C THR A 309 -6.96 7.73 -9.16
N LYS A 310 -8.05 7.29 -8.53
CA LYS A 310 -9.33 8.03 -8.45
C LYS A 310 -9.52 8.75 -7.09
N MET A 311 -8.62 8.54 -6.12
CA MET A 311 -8.74 9.15 -4.80
C MET A 311 -8.59 10.66 -4.87
N SER A 312 -9.66 11.39 -4.58
CA SER A 312 -9.70 12.85 -4.59
C SER A 312 -10.00 13.47 -3.22
N ASN A 313 -10.50 12.67 -2.28
CA ASN A 313 -10.82 13.13 -0.93
C ASN A 313 -10.27 12.16 0.11
N LEU A 314 -9.32 12.63 0.93
CA LEU A 314 -8.73 11.86 2.01
C LEU A 314 -8.76 12.66 3.30
N GLN A 315 -9.34 12.06 4.34
CA GLN A 315 -9.38 12.63 5.67
C GLN A 315 -8.87 11.61 6.68
N LEU A 316 -7.79 11.96 7.36
CA LEU A 316 -7.13 11.10 8.35
C LEU A 316 -7.04 11.82 9.69
N SER A 317 -7.41 11.13 10.77
CA SER A 317 -7.25 11.67 12.12
C SER A 317 -6.97 10.56 13.12
N ASN A 318 -6.02 10.79 14.04
CA ASN A 318 -5.63 9.84 15.08
C ASN A 318 -5.29 8.45 14.52
N ASN A 319 -4.36 8.41 13.56
CA ASN A 319 -3.83 7.19 12.96
C ASN A 319 -2.33 7.07 13.26
N ASP A 320 -1.78 5.86 13.12
CA ASP A 320 -0.40 5.54 13.50
C ASP A 320 0.59 5.55 12.32
N LEU A 321 0.17 6.08 11.17
CA LEU A 321 1.00 6.19 9.96
C LEU A 321 2.30 6.95 10.24
N GLU A 322 3.43 6.43 9.75
CA GLU A 322 4.72 7.12 9.74
C GLU A 322 4.98 7.91 8.45
N THR A 323 4.47 7.42 7.34
CA THR A 323 4.61 8.03 6.00
C THR A 323 3.29 8.00 5.26
N LEU A 324 3.06 8.98 4.38
CA LEU A 324 1.89 9.05 3.51
C LEU A 324 2.33 9.50 2.12
N ASP A 325 2.11 8.65 1.12
CA ASP A 325 2.43 8.96 -0.28
C ASP A 325 1.15 9.21 -1.08
N LEU A 326 0.94 10.46 -1.49
CA LEU A 326 -0.21 10.92 -2.27
C LEU A 326 0.10 11.03 -3.77
N SER A 327 1.32 10.67 -4.20
CA SER A 327 1.82 10.96 -5.54
C SER A 327 1.07 10.27 -6.68
N ASN A 328 0.32 9.22 -6.40
CA ASN A 328 -0.50 8.50 -7.39
C ASN A 328 -2.00 8.82 -7.30
N THR A 329 -2.41 9.70 -6.38
CA THR A 329 -3.82 10.07 -6.20
C THR A 329 -4.20 11.29 -7.04
N LEU A 330 -5.48 11.66 -7.03
CA LEU A 330 -5.94 12.96 -7.56
C LEU A 330 -5.77 14.10 -6.55
N ILE A 331 -5.38 13.81 -5.31
CA ILE A 331 -5.22 14.81 -4.26
C ILE A 331 -4.09 15.77 -4.64
N ALA A 332 -4.40 17.07 -4.71
CA ALA A 332 -3.49 18.11 -5.18
C ALA A 332 -2.90 17.84 -6.58
N ASN A 333 -3.62 17.09 -7.42
CA ASN A 333 -3.24 16.74 -8.79
C ASN A 333 -4.45 16.57 -9.72
N GLN A 334 -5.51 17.29 -9.49
CA GLN A 334 -6.73 17.18 -10.31
C GLN A 334 -6.72 18.22 -11.42
N LYS A 335 -7.10 17.80 -12.65
CA LYS A 335 -7.27 18.70 -13.78
C LYS A 335 -8.47 19.62 -13.59
N LEU A 336 -8.36 20.82 -14.14
CA LEU A 336 -9.39 21.86 -13.98
C LEU A 336 -10.77 21.46 -14.51
N ASP A 337 -10.83 20.78 -15.64
CA ASP A 337 -12.07 20.35 -16.30
C ASP A 337 -12.89 19.35 -15.45
N ASN A 338 -12.23 18.63 -14.55
CA ASN A 338 -12.82 17.67 -13.62
C ASN A 338 -12.86 18.17 -12.19
N PHE A 339 -12.46 19.42 -11.94
CA PHE A 339 -12.33 19.95 -10.59
C PHE A 339 -13.65 20.52 -10.08
N THR A 340 -14.05 20.12 -8.88
CA THR A 340 -15.22 20.67 -8.17
C THR A 340 -14.80 21.23 -6.82
N ASP A 341 -15.50 22.25 -6.33
CA ASP A 341 -15.22 22.91 -5.05
C ASP A 341 -15.19 21.96 -3.83
N VAL A 342 -15.87 20.84 -3.95
CA VAL A 342 -16.03 19.84 -2.88
C VAL A 342 -15.22 18.57 -3.11
N GLY A 343 -14.57 18.42 -4.27
CA GLY A 343 -14.06 17.15 -4.74
C GLY A 343 -12.59 16.85 -4.42
N ASN A 344 -11.78 17.86 -4.08
CA ASN A 344 -10.35 17.64 -3.84
C ASN A 344 -9.95 18.15 -2.46
N ILE A 345 -10.02 17.25 -1.48
CA ILE A 345 -9.79 17.58 -0.08
C ILE A 345 -8.75 16.66 0.52
N PHE A 346 -7.76 17.26 1.15
CA PHE A 346 -6.84 16.53 2.01
C PHE A 346 -6.82 17.14 3.40
N VAL A 347 -7.17 16.33 4.40
CA VAL A 347 -7.14 16.70 5.81
C VAL A 347 -6.37 15.63 6.58
N CYS A 348 -5.31 16.03 7.26
CA CYS A 348 -4.54 15.17 8.15
C CYS A 348 -4.40 15.85 9.51
N TYR A 349 -4.84 15.14 10.55
CA TYR A 349 -5.03 15.74 11.85
C TYR A 349 -4.66 14.77 12.97
N SER A 350 -3.88 15.22 13.96
CA SER A 350 -3.45 14.43 15.13
C SER A 350 -2.82 13.06 14.84
N CYS A 351 -2.17 12.89 13.68
CA CYS A 351 -1.38 11.71 13.36
C CYS A 351 0.04 11.88 13.91
N LYS A 352 0.26 11.38 15.13
CA LYS A 352 1.46 11.73 15.94
C LYS A 352 2.76 11.17 15.40
N ASN A 353 2.71 10.05 14.69
CA ASN A 353 3.88 9.36 14.16
C ASN A 353 4.28 9.81 12.74
N LEU A 354 3.44 10.61 12.08
CA LEU A 354 3.62 10.98 10.69
C LEU A 354 4.82 11.91 10.51
N LYS A 355 5.84 11.43 9.79
CA LYS A 355 7.13 12.08 9.55
C LYS A 355 7.23 12.68 8.16
N GLU A 356 6.54 12.09 7.18
CA GLU A 356 6.64 12.46 5.76
C GLU A 356 5.29 12.39 5.05
N ILE A 357 5.01 13.41 4.24
CA ILE A 357 3.91 13.42 3.27
C ILE A 357 4.51 13.73 1.90
N LYS A 358 4.27 12.86 0.91
CA LYS A 358 4.71 13.06 -0.46
C LYS A 358 3.53 13.46 -1.33
N PHE A 359 3.66 14.59 -2.01
CA PHE A 359 2.76 15.05 -3.06
C PHE A 359 3.31 14.72 -4.45
N HIS A 360 2.51 14.95 -5.49
CA HIS A 360 2.99 14.93 -6.86
C HIS A 360 4.16 15.91 -7.05
N LYS A 361 5.14 15.51 -7.85
CA LYS A 361 6.23 16.43 -8.25
C LYS A 361 5.88 17.20 -9.52
N ASP A 362 5.15 16.55 -10.43
CA ASP A 362 4.76 17.07 -11.75
C ASP A 362 3.26 16.84 -11.92
N GLY A 363 2.46 17.88 -12.02
CA GLY A 363 1.02 17.77 -12.16
C GLY A 363 0.32 19.12 -12.11
N ASP A 364 -1.01 19.11 -12.15
CA ASP A 364 -1.79 20.36 -12.15
C ASP A 364 -1.88 21.01 -10.77
N GLY A 365 -1.57 20.27 -9.70
CA GLY A 365 -1.39 20.80 -8.36
C GLY A 365 -2.58 21.56 -7.79
N ILE A 366 -3.82 21.17 -8.12
CA ILE A 366 -5.04 21.88 -7.68
C ILE A 366 -5.66 21.14 -6.50
N VAL A 367 -5.99 21.86 -5.43
CA VAL A 367 -6.65 21.32 -4.25
C VAL A 367 -7.69 22.33 -3.72
N SER A 368 -8.91 21.87 -3.38
CA SER A 368 -9.91 22.72 -2.74
C SER A 368 -9.51 23.06 -1.32
N LYS A 369 -9.20 22.04 -0.54
CA LYS A 369 -8.81 22.19 0.86
C LYS A 369 -7.64 21.27 1.18
N LEU A 370 -6.57 21.87 1.68
CA LEU A 370 -5.45 21.14 2.30
C LEU A 370 -5.32 21.60 3.76
N GLN A 371 -5.38 20.64 4.69
CA GLN A 371 -5.26 20.93 6.11
C GLN A 371 -4.32 19.95 6.79
N LEU A 372 -3.25 20.46 7.37
CA LEU A 372 -2.30 19.75 8.22
C LEU A 372 -2.37 20.35 9.62
N CYS A 373 -2.71 19.53 10.62
CA CYS A 373 -2.94 20.04 11.97
C CYS A 373 -2.48 19.02 13.01
N ASP A 374 -1.76 19.47 14.03
CA ASP A 374 -1.30 18.64 15.15
C ASP A 374 -0.56 17.36 14.67
N LEU A 375 0.50 17.57 13.91
CA LEU A 375 1.39 16.52 13.39
C LEU A 375 2.79 16.72 13.98
N PRO A 376 3.04 16.33 15.23
CA PRO A 376 4.26 16.72 15.96
C PRO A 376 5.54 16.10 15.41
N SER A 377 5.47 15.00 14.67
CA SER A 377 6.62 14.35 14.04
C SER A 377 6.93 14.87 12.63
N LEU A 378 6.01 15.63 12.02
CA LEU A 378 6.18 16.20 10.70
C LEU A 378 6.98 17.50 10.78
N LYS A 379 8.29 17.42 10.49
CA LYS A 379 9.23 18.55 10.61
C LYS A 379 9.34 19.38 9.36
N LYS A 380 9.14 18.76 8.20
CA LYS A 380 9.25 19.42 6.89
C LYS A 380 8.05 19.08 6.04
N VAL A 381 7.54 20.08 5.32
CA VAL A 381 6.41 19.92 4.39
C VAL A 381 6.79 20.57 3.07
N ASP A 382 6.74 19.82 1.99
CA ASP A 382 6.95 20.33 0.63
C ASP A 382 5.60 20.49 -0.07
N LEU A 383 5.15 21.75 -0.23
CA LEU A 383 3.92 22.13 -0.92
C LEU A 383 4.22 22.76 -2.29
N SER A 384 5.46 22.70 -2.77
CA SER A 384 5.89 23.39 -3.99
C SER A 384 5.17 22.94 -5.26
N SER A 385 4.66 21.71 -5.28
CA SER A 385 3.87 21.18 -6.39
C SER A 385 2.42 21.65 -6.44
N ILE A 386 1.93 22.38 -5.42
CA ILE A 386 0.55 22.88 -5.39
C ILE A 386 0.50 24.24 -6.08
N HIS A 387 -0.23 24.34 -7.20
CA HIS A 387 -0.31 25.53 -8.03
C HIS A 387 -1.52 26.40 -7.72
N ALA A 388 -2.60 25.79 -7.20
CA ALA A 388 -3.80 26.51 -6.80
C ALA A 388 -4.52 25.81 -5.64
N PHE A 389 -5.09 26.61 -4.76
CA PHE A 389 -5.94 26.13 -3.66
C PHE A 389 -7.06 27.15 -3.34
N ALA A 390 -8.14 26.67 -2.73
CA ALA A 390 -9.14 27.55 -2.13
C ALA A 390 -8.85 27.76 -0.64
N SER A 391 -8.38 26.72 0.07
CA SER A 391 -8.04 26.79 1.49
C SER A 391 -6.80 25.99 1.81
N LEU A 392 -5.83 26.60 2.46
CA LEU A 392 -4.61 25.99 2.96
C LEU A 392 -4.48 26.27 4.46
N TYR A 393 -4.38 25.18 5.25
CA TYR A 393 -4.20 25.27 6.70
C TYR A 393 -2.96 24.48 7.11
N VAL A 394 -2.01 25.14 7.77
CA VAL A 394 -0.76 24.53 8.27
C VAL A 394 -0.58 24.86 9.74
N PHE A 395 -1.24 24.09 10.60
CA PHE A 395 -1.23 24.24 12.06
C PHE A 395 -0.25 23.25 12.67
N LEU A 396 1.04 23.49 12.50
CA LEU A 396 2.15 22.63 12.93
C LEU A 396 3.01 23.36 13.97
N ASP A 397 3.07 22.83 15.20
CA ASP A 397 3.80 23.48 16.29
C ASP A 397 5.28 23.11 16.30
N ASN A 398 5.71 22.09 15.58
CA ASN A 398 7.08 21.59 15.55
C ASN A 398 7.71 21.61 14.13
N ALA A 399 7.10 22.31 13.18
CA ALA A 399 7.66 22.43 11.84
C ALA A 399 8.97 23.21 11.86
N GLU A 400 9.98 22.69 11.16
CA GLU A 400 11.28 23.32 10.96
C GLU A 400 11.34 24.03 9.61
N ASP A 401 10.57 23.55 8.61
CA ASP A 401 10.50 24.16 7.29
C ASP A 401 9.18 23.82 6.59
N VAL A 402 8.66 24.77 5.80
CA VAL A 402 7.55 24.60 4.87
C VAL A 402 7.94 25.22 3.55
N ILE A 403 8.05 24.40 2.51
CA ILE A 403 8.32 24.84 1.14
C ILE A 403 6.97 25.17 0.50
N TYR A 404 6.75 26.43 0.19
CA TYR A 404 5.48 26.91 -0.36
C TYR A 404 5.47 26.86 -1.89
N PRO A 405 4.26 26.73 -2.48
CA PRO A 405 4.09 26.77 -3.92
C PRO A 405 4.38 28.16 -4.49
N ASN A 406 4.70 28.18 -5.78
CA ASN A 406 4.72 29.41 -6.55
C ASN A 406 3.35 29.61 -7.21
N PHE A 407 2.44 30.33 -6.53
CA PHE A 407 1.09 30.48 -7.05
C PHE A 407 1.02 31.34 -8.31
N GLU A 408 0.35 30.83 -9.29
CA GLU A 408 -0.07 31.57 -10.47
C GLU A 408 -1.57 31.86 -10.42
N LYS A 409 -2.34 30.98 -9.79
CA LYS A 409 -3.79 31.03 -9.79
C LYS A 409 -4.40 30.72 -8.42
N VAL A 410 -5.62 31.22 -8.18
CA VAL A 410 -6.45 30.86 -7.05
C VAL A 410 -7.74 30.20 -7.55
N TYR A 411 -8.17 29.13 -6.90
CA TYR A 411 -9.42 28.47 -7.20
C TYR A 411 -10.56 29.08 -6.38
N ARG A 412 -11.63 29.48 -7.04
CA ARG A 412 -12.81 30.00 -6.36
C ARG A 412 -14.08 29.91 -7.21
N ASN A 413 -15.17 29.44 -6.58
CA ASN A 413 -16.49 29.34 -7.21
C ASN A 413 -16.47 28.55 -8.55
N GLY A 414 -15.73 27.46 -8.61
CA GLY A 414 -15.63 26.62 -9.81
C GLY A 414 -14.67 27.14 -10.89
N GLU A 415 -13.90 28.21 -10.63
CA GLU A 415 -13.01 28.80 -11.62
C GLU A 415 -11.59 28.97 -11.08
N LEU A 416 -10.58 28.68 -11.93
CA LEU A 416 -9.22 29.13 -11.74
C LEU A 416 -9.06 30.53 -12.29
N VAL A 417 -8.71 31.46 -11.41
CA VAL A 417 -8.48 32.87 -11.77
C VAL A 417 -7.08 33.28 -11.41
N ASP A 418 -6.50 34.19 -12.20
CA ASP A 418 -5.17 34.72 -11.91
C ASP A 418 -5.14 35.44 -10.57
N PHE A 419 -4.04 35.35 -9.85
CA PHE A 419 -3.85 36.07 -8.60
C PHE A 419 -3.99 37.59 -8.76
N SER A 420 -3.68 38.11 -9.93
CA SER A 420 -3.86 39.53 -10.30
C SER A 420 -5.32 40.00 -10.28
N SER A 421 -6.30 39.09 -10.25
CA SER A 421 -7.73 39.42 -10.25
C SER A 421 -8.25 39.97 -8.92
N GLY A 422 -7.43 40.09 -7.88
CA GLY A 422 -7.81 40.54 -6.54
C GLY A 422 -8.60 39.52 -5.72
N ARG A 423 -8.77 38.28 -6.19
CA ARG A 423 -9.41 37.19 -5.46
C ARG A 423 -8.44 36.56 -4.46
N THR A 424 -8.98 36.07 -3.35
CA THR A 424 -8.17 35.58 -2.24
C THR A 424 -8.47 34.12 -1.93
N ALA A 425 -7.41 33.36 -1.65
CA ALA A 425 -7.47 32.03 -1.03
C ALA A 425 -7.42 32.14 0.49
N ILE A 426 -8.02 31.19 1.20
CA ILE A 426 -7.95 31.12 2.65
C ILE A 426 -6.60 30.54 3.06
N PHE A 427 -5.92 31.20 4.00
CA PHE A 427 -4.66 30.73 4.56
C PHE A 427 -4.68 30.80 6.08
N GLY A 428 -4.47 29.67 6.76
CA GLY A 428 -4.40 29.56 8.22
C GLY A 428 -3.13 28.86 8.66
N ILE A 429 -2.44 29.41 9.66
CA ILE A 429 -1.16 28.87 10.17
C ILE A 429 -1.06 28.98 11.69
N SER A 430 -0.24 28.12 12.31
CA SER A 430 0.17 28.24 13.71
C SER A 430 1.23 29.33 13.88
N GLU A 431 1.47 29.71 15.14
CA GLU A 431 2.53 30.70 15.48
C GLU A 431 3.91 30.19 15.10
N ASN A 432 4.20 28.89 15.31
CA ASN A 432 5.46 28.29 14.91
C ASN A 432 5.69 28.44 13.40
N VAL A 433 4.70 28.06 12.59
CA VAL A 433 4.79 28.15 11.11
C VAL A 433 4.93 29.61 10.67
N TYR A 434 4.21 30.55 11.30
CA TYR A 434 4.35 31.98 10.99
C TYR A 434 5.79 32.50 11.19
N ASN A 435 6.52 31.97 12.19
CA ASN A 435 7.87 32.41 12.51
C ASN A 435 8.96 31.87 11.56
N LEU A 436 8.63 30.88 10.70
CA LEU A 436 9.56 30.37 9.70
C LEU A 436 9.87 31.43 8.63
N ASN A 437 11.13 31.49 8.20
CA ASN A 437 11.55 32.44 7.15
C ASN A 437 10.81 32.18 5.84
N SER A 438 10.69 30.93 5.42
CA SER A 438 9.93 30.53 4.22
C SER A 438 8.48 31.02 4.25
N THR A 439 7.84 30.95 5.42
CA THR A 439 6.47 31.45 5.59
C THR A 439 6.39 32.97 5.51
N LYS A 440 7.33 33.70 6.11
CA LYS A 440 7.39 35.17 6.02
C LYS A 440 7.59 35.65 4.59
N GLU A 441 8.49 35.02 3.85
CA GLU A 441 8.72 35.32 2.42
C GLU A 441 7.45 35.05 1.58
N PHE A 442 6.79 33.89 1.83
CA PHE A 442 5.55 33.55 1.17
C PHE A 442 4.43 34.57 1.44
N ILE A 443 4.22 34.96 2.70
CA ILE A 443 3.23 35.97 3.07
C ILE A 443 3.58 37.32 2.45
N GLN A 444 4.84 37.74 2.48
CA GLN A 444 5.29 39.00 1.87
C GLN A 444 4.95 39.04 0.37
N LYS A 445 5.15 37.91 -0.32
CA LYS A 445 4.89 37.81 -1.75
C LYS A 445 3.41 37.84 -2.10
N TYR A 446 2.57 37.17 -1.28
CA TYR A 446 1.18 36.89 -1.63
C TYR A 446 0.12 37.50 -0.67
N SER A 447 0.50 38.42 0.22
CA SER A 447 -0.41 38.96 1.25
C SER A 447 -1.70 39.57 0.70
N SER A 448 -1.68 40.14 -0.49
CA SER A 448 -2.88 40.71 -1.14
C SER A 448 -3.87 39.63 -1.62
N ASN A 449 -3.41 38.41 -1.78
CA ASN A 449 -4.18 37.29 -2.31
C ASN A 449 -4.54 36.24 -1.24
N LEU A 450 -4.07 36.43 -0.02
CA LEU A 450 -4.31 35.52 1.09
C LEU A 450 -5.28 36.14 2.09
N ARG A 451 -6.39 35.44 2.37
CA ARG A 451 -7.30 35.77 3.47
C ARG A 451 -6.86 34.99 4.70
N ASN A 452 -6.48 35.75 5.74
CA ASN A 452 -6.06 35.16 6.99
C ASN A 452 -7.22 34.45 7.72
N SER A 453 -6.99 33.18 8.12
CA SER A 453 -7.88 32.38 8.93
C SER A 453 -7.16 31.70 10.09
N SER A 454 -6.05 32.26 10.53
CA SER A 454 -5.28 31.75 11.67
C SER A 454 -5.98 32.03 12.99
N PRO A 455 -5.72 31.22 14.03
CA PRO A 455 -6.27 31.49 15.35
C PRO A 455 -5.89 32.90 15.83
N THR A 456 -6.84 33.60 16.42
CA THR A 456 -6.57 34.88 17.04
C THR A 456 -5.81 34.68 18.35
N GLY A 457 -4.66 35.32 18.50
CA GLY A 457 -4.01 35.37 19.81
C GLY A 457 -2.50 35.29 19.86
N PHE A 458 -1.77 34.91 18.79
CA PHE A 458 -0.32 35.00 18.88
C PHE A 458 0.20 36.41 18.52
N LYS A 459 1.14 36.89 19.34
CA LYS A 459 1.65 38.25 19.25
C LYS A 459 2.47 38.44 17.97
N GLY A 460 2.21 39.55 17.26
CA GLY A 460 2.97 39.93 16.05
C GLY A 460 2.35 39.48 14.73
N TYR A 461 1.29 38.71 14.77
CA TYR A 461 0.56 38.28 13.58
C TYR A 461 -0.29 39.43 13.02
N LYS A 462 0.19 40.03 11.97
CA LYS A 462 -0.51 41.11 11.25
C LYS A 462 -0.28 40.97 9.76
N TRP A 463 -1.12 40.26 9.07
CA TRP A 463 -1.38 40.56 7.68
C TRP A 463 -2.89 40.78 7.48
N LYS A 464 -3.24 41.51 6.43
CA LYS A 464 -4.62 41.97 6.19
C LYS A 464 -5.59 40.83 5.95
#